data_11d2c7877d4b006746daf28a95040ed4
#
_entry.id   11d2c7877d4b006746daf28a95040ed4
#
_cell.length_a   1.000
_cell.length_b   1.000
_cell.length_c   1.000
_cell.angle_alpha   90.00
_cell.angle_beta   90.00
_cell.angle_gamma   90.00
#
_symmetry.space_group_name_H-M   'P 1'
#
loop_
_entity.id
_entity.type
_entity.pdbx_description
1 polymer ?
#
loop_
_entity_poly.entity_id
_entity_poly.type
_entity_poly.pdbx_seq_one_letter_code
_entity_poly.pdbx_strand_id
1 'polypeptide(L)'
;MAINDGTSLRDLTRELLGQIAPVDLLIGIPCFNNGDTVAAVVETAAAGLREHFPEMNSCIVVADGGSTVDDSRESALATIQRLETHGVVGIYRGLSGKGSAVRMILEAAGAVEARALALLDADLRSTTPMWIERLFCPLVHEGVEFVAPLYNRFKYDGTITNNVTYNMLRCLFGR
;
A
#
# COMPACT_ATOMS: atom_id res chain seq x y z
N MET A 1 29.94 -12.13 -0.05
CA MET A 1 29.35 -11.35 -1.15
C MET A 1 27.95 -11.91 -1.35
N ALA A 2 26.93 -11.26 -0.77
CA ALA A 2 25.56 -11.75 -0.87
C ALA A 2 25.12 -11.64 -2.33
N ILE A 3 24.65 -12.73 -2.89
CA ILE A 3 24.06 -12.76 -4.23
C ILE A 3 22.84 -11.84 -4.16
N ASN A 4 22.89 -10.74 -4.90
CA ASN A 4 21.72 -9.86 -5.05
C ASN A 4 20.71 -10.63 -5.92
N ASP A 5 19.78 -11.32 -5.29
CA ASP A 5 18.76 -12.16 -5.93
C ASP A 5 17.71 -11.32 -6.69
N GLY A 6 17.95 -10.04 -6.87
CA GLY A 6 17.07 -9.12 -7.57
C GLY A 6 15.81 -8.74 -6.80
N THR A 7 15.60 -9.25 -5.59
CA THR A 7 14.42 -8.92 -4.77
C THR A 7 14.58 -7.62 -4.00
N SER A 8 13.48 -6.90 -3.84
CA SER A 8 13.38 -5.71 -2.98
C SER A 8 13.12 -6.05 -1.50
N LEU A 9 12.75 -7.29 -1.19
CA LEU A 9 12.53 -7.76 0.17
C LEU A 9 13.86 -7.99 0.89
N ARG A 10 13.97 -7.51 2.14
CA ARG A 10 15.04 -7.88 3.06
C ARG A 10 14.72 -9.22 3.71
N ASP A 11 15.75 -9.92 4.18
CA ASP A 11 15.61 -11.28 4.74
C ASP A 11 14.62 -11.30 5.92
N LEU A 12 14.72 -10.35 6.85
CA LEU A 12 13.78 -10.22 7.96
C LEU A 12 12.34 -10.02 7.48
N THR A 13 12.13 -9.15 6.47
CA THR A 13 10.80 -8.93 5.92
C THR A 13 10.23 -10.19 5.28
N ARG A 14 11.05 -10.93 4.56
CA ARG A 14 10.67 -12.21 3.94
C ARG A 14 10.32 -13.26 5.00
N GLU A 15 11.10 -13.33 6.08
CA GLU A 15 10.82 -14.24 7.20
C GLU A 15 9.48 -13.91 7.88
N LEU A 16 9.21 -12.63 8.16
CA LEU A 16 7.95 -12.19 8.74
C LEU A 16 6.75 -12.48 7.83
N LEU A 17 6.89 -12.24 6.52
CA LEU A 17 5.84 -12.59 5.55
C LEU A 17 5.60 -14.09 5.49
N GLY A 18 6.65 -14.91 5.60
CA GLY A 18 6.54 -16.37 5.62
C GLY A 18 5.80 -16.94 6.84
N GLN A 19 5.63 -16.14 7.91
CA GLN A 19 4.84 -16.50 9.09
C GLN A 19 3.36 -16.14 8.93
N ILE A 20 3.01 -15.35 7.91
CA ILE A 20 1.64 -14.97 7.62
C ILE A 20 1.05 -16.03 6.69
N ALA A 21 -0.10 -16.59 7.05
CA ALA A 21 -0.84 -17.50 6.16
C ALA A 21 -1.24 -16.76 4.88
N PRO A 22 -1.51 -17.49 3.76
CA PRO A 22 -2.05 -16.86 2.57
C PRO A 22 -3.23 -15.93 2.90
N VAL A 23 -3.24 -14.74 2.30
CA VAL A 23 -4.24 -13.72 2.57
C VAL A 23 -5.14 -13.45 1.37
N ASP A 24 -6.38 -13.11 1.63
CA ASP A 24 -7.29 -12.68 0.56
C ASP A 24 -6.99 -11.24 0.12
N LEU A 25 -6.78 -10.34 1.10
CA LEU A 25 -6.62 -8.92 0.86
C LEU A 25 -5.32 -8.39 1.45
N LEU A 26 -4.55 -7.66 0.64
CA LEU A 26 -3.36 -6.96 1.10
C LEU A 26 -3.50 -5.46 0.85
N ILE A 27 -3.22 -4.64 1.88
CA ILE A 27 -3.05 -3.20 1.72
C ILE A 27 -1.58 -2.86 1.80
N GLY A 28 -1.04 -2.26 0.74
CA GLY A 28 0.33 -1.79 0.67
C GLY A 28 0.42 -0.29 0.85
N ILE A 29 1.29 0.16 1.76
CA ILE A 29 1.48 1.57 2.10
C ILE A 29 2.95 1.93 1.85
N PRO A 30 3.29 2.54 0.69
CA PRO A 30 4.61 3.12 0.50
C PRO A 30 4.79 4.32 1.43
N CYS A 31 5.85 4.33 2.23
CA CYS A 31 6.10 5.32 3.27
C CYS A 31 7.53 5.88 3.19
N PHE A 32 7.67 7.19 3.38
CA PHE A 32 8.96 7.85 3.55
C PHE A 32 8.76 9.20 4.23
N ASN A 33 9.23 9.34 5.48
CA ASN A 33 9.08 10.55 6.29
C ASN A 33 7.62 11.02 6.42
N ASN A 34 6.74 10.11 6.85
CA ASN A 34 5.30 10.34 7.05
C ASN A 34 4.87 10.09 8.51
N GLY A 35 5.74 10.36 9.50
CA GLY A 35 5.48 10.10 10.92
C GLY A 35 4.15 10.66 11.42
N ASP A 36 3.77 11.85 10.94
CA ASP A 36 2.53 12.53 11.33
C ASP A 36 1.24 11.87 10.80
N THR A 37 1.33 11.02 9.78
CA THR A 37 0.14 10.56 9.04
C THR A 37 0.03 9.05 8.90
N VAL A 38 1.15 8.32 8.87
CA VAL A 38 1.15 6.88 8.58
C VAL A 38 0.31 6.08 9.58
N ALA A 39 0.34 6.44 10.88
CA ALA A 39 -0.48 5.78 11.89
C ALA A 39 -1.97 5.86 11.57
N ALA A 40 -2.47 7.05 11.23
CA ALA A 40 -3.87 7.26 10.89
C ALA A 40 -4.30 6.51 9.62
N VAL A 41 -3.40 6.42 8.62
CA VAL A 41 -3.66 5.64 7.40
C VAL A 41 -3.74 4.15 7.71
N VAL A 42 -2.82 3.62 8.54
CA VAL A 42 -2.85 2.21 8.99
C VAL A 42 -4.13 1.92 9.80
N GLU A 43 -4.51 2.81 10.72
CA GLU A 43 -5.75 2.69 11.50
C GLU A 43 -6.98 2.62 10.61
N THR A 44 -7.07 3.53 9.64
CA THR A 44 -8.19 3.59 8.70
C THR A 44 -8.24 2.36 7.80
N ALA A 45 -7.08 1.90 7.33
CA ALA A 45 -6.98 0.68 6.54
C ALA A 45 -7.47 -0.55 7.33
N ALA A 46 -6.98 -0.71 8.56
CA ALA A 46 -7.39 -1.80 9.44
C ALA A 46 -8.88 -1.74 9.81
N ALA A 47 -9.40 -0.54 10.06
CA ALA A 47 -10.83 -0.36 10.32
C ALA A 47 -11.68 -0.78 9.11
N GLY A 48 -11.30 -0.34 7.91
CA GLY A 48 -12.02 -0.69 6.68
C GLY A 48 -11.99 -2.20 6.38
N LEU A 49 -10.86 -2.87 6.59
CA LEU A 49 -10.77 -4.32 6.44
C LEU A 49 -11.70 -5.05 7.42
N ARG A 50 -11.69 -4.65 8.69
CA ARG A 50 -12.58 -5.26 9.72
C ARG A 50 -14.06 -4.98 9.50
N GLU A 51 -14.40 -3.77 9.06
CA GLU A 51 -15.80 -3.36 8.88
C GLU A 51 -16.43 -4.00 7.65
N HIS A 52 -15.71 -4.04 6.52
CA HIS A 52 -16.28 -4.45 5.24
C HIS A 52 -15.88 -5.86 4.80
N PHE A 53 -14.81 -6.42 5.35
CA PHE A 53 -14.29 -7.74 4.97
C PHE A 53 -13.91 -8.61 6.19
N PRO A 54 -14.78 -8.74 7.21
CA PRO A 54 -14.46 -9.41 8.48
C PRO A 54 -14.14 -10.90 8.32
N GLU A 55 -14.65 -11.55 7.27
CA GLU A 55 -14.46 -12.98 7.00
C GLU A 55 -13.23 -13.27 6.13
N MET A 56 -12.55 -12.23 5.65
CA MET A 56 -11.39 -12.37 4.77
C MET A 56 -10.09 -12.22 5.54
N ASN A 57 -9.14 -13.11 5.27
CA ASN A 57 -7.78 -12.95 5.77
C ASN A 57 -7.13 -11.74 5.14
N SER A 58 -6.64 -10.81 5.94
CA SER A 58 -6.07 -9.58 5.45
C SER A 58 -4.73 -9.24 6.09
N CYS A 59 -3.90 -8.51 5.36
CA CYS A 59 -2.58 -8.07 5.81
C CYS A 59 -2.30 -6.63 5.38
N ILE A 60 -1.57 -5.88 6.20
CA ILE A 60 -1.08 -4.54 5.87
C ILE A 60 0.44 -4.58 5.76
N VAL A 61 0.97 -4.12 4.63
CA VAL A 61 2.42 -4.03 4.39
C VAL A 61 2.82 -2.57 4.24
N VAL A 62 3.66 -2.08 5.16
CA VAL A 62 4.23 -0.73 5.07
C VAL A 62 5.66 -0.86 4.55
N ALA A 63 5.89 -0.32 3.34
CA ALA A 63 7.19 -0.31 2.69
C ALA A 63 7.89 1.04 2.94
N ASP A 64 8.76 1.05 3.95
CA ASP A 64 9.50 2.25 4.33
C ASP A 64 10.73 2.48 3.46
N GLY A 65 10.93 3.72 3.04
CA GLY A 65 12.08 4.16 2.25
C GLY A 65 13.38 4.36 3.04
N GLY A 66 13.40 3.95 4.30
CA GLY A 66 14.49 4.24 5.22
C GLY A 66 14.34 5.63 5.84
N SER A 67 13.13 5.91 6.36
CA SER A 67 12.84 7.17 7.09
C SER A 67 13.88 7.39 8.20
N THR A 68 14.48 8.56 8.20
CA THR A 68 15.56 8.92 9.14
C THR A 68 15.31 10.26 9.83
N VAL A 69 14.32 11.01 9.38
CA VAL A 69 13.99 12.35 9.87
C VAL A 69 12.89 12.29 10.92
N ASP A 70 12.08 11.26 10.88
CA ASP A 70 10.94 11.05 11.76
C ASP A 70 10.80 9.56 12.18
N ASP A 71 9.80 9.26 12.98
CA ASP A 71 9.49 7.94 13.54
C ASP A 71 8.44 7.16 12.69
N SER A 72 8.35 7.41 11.39
CA SER A 72 7.36 6.79 10.49
C SER A 72 7.25 5.28 10.65
N ARG A 73 8.40 4.59 10.66
CA ARG A 73 8.45 3.13 10.75
C ARG A 73 7.99 2.63 12.11
N GLU A 74 8.48 3.25 13.17
CA GLU A 74 8.15 2.92 14.56
C GLU A 74 6.67 3.17 14.83
N SER A 75 6.14 4.28 14.33
CA SER A 75 4.73 4.66 14.44
C SER A 75 3.82 3.68 13.71
N ALA A 76 4.17 3.28 12.48
CA ALA A 76 3.43 2.26 11.73
C ALA A 76 3.44 0.90 12.44
N LEU A 77 4.61 0.46 12.93
CA LEU A 77 4.76 -0.82 13.62
C LEU A 77 3.96 -0.85 14.94
N ALA A 78 4.08 0.19 15.75
CA ALA A 78 3.33 0.31 17.00
C ALA A 78 1.81 0.30 16.75
N THR A 79 1.37 0.91 15.66
CA THR A 79 -0.04 0.94 15.28
C THR A 79 -0.55 -0.44 14.87
N ILE A 80 0.20 -1.16 14.02
CA ILE A 80 -0.14 -2.54 13.62
C ILE A 80 -0.23 -3.46 14.84
N GLN A 81 0.75 -3.38 15.75
CA GLN A 81 0.76 -4.17 16.98
C GLN A 81 -0.43 -3.85 17.91
N ARG A 82 -0.72 -2.57 18.11
CA ARG A 82 -1.84 -2.11 18.95
C ARG A 82 -3.21 -2.56 18.41
N LEU A 83 -3.34 -2.64 17.09
CA LEU A 83 -4.59 -3.05 16.43
C LEU A 83 -4.72 -4.56 16.30
N GLU A 84 -3.69 -5.33 16.70
CA GLU A 84 -3.63 -6.78 16.53
C GLU A 84 -3.93 -7.23 15.09
N THR A 85 -3.51 -6.40 14.12
CA THR A 85 -3.72 -6.65 12.70
C THR A 85 -2.51 -7.38 12.12
N HIS A 86 -2.72 -8.35 11.26
CA HIS A 86 -1.62 -8.96 10.52
C HIS A 86 -0.94 -7.90 9.66
N GLY A 87 0.35 -7.70 9.86
CA GLY A 87 1.06 -6.71 9.08
C GLY A 87 2.56 -6.75 9.27
N VAL A 88 3.25 -6.20 8.28
CA VAL A 88 4.70 -6.11 8.24
C VAL A 88 5.12 -4.69 7.89
N VAL A 89 6.06 -4.17 8.65
CA VAL A 89 6.75 -2.91 8.33
C VAL A 89 8.19 -3.24 7.97
N GLY A 90 8.60 -2.91 6.77
CA GLY A 90 9.93 -3.25 6.30
C GLY A 90 10.59 -2.16 5.45
N ILE A 91 11.92 -2.12 5.48
CA ILE A 91 12.71 -1.27 4.60
C ILE A 91 13.03 -2.06 3.34
N TYR A 92 12.72 -1.52 2.17
CA TYR A 92 13.05 -2.17 0.91
C TYR A 92 14.54 -2.12 0.56
N ARG A 93 14.98 -3.01 -0.33
CA ARG A 93 16.28 -2.96 -1.00
C ARG A 93 16.15 -2.23 -2.34
N GLY A 94 17.21 -1.56 -2.75
CA GLY A 94 17.30 -0.92 -4.05
C GLY A 94 17.40 0.60 -3.98
N LEU A 95 17.08 1.25 -5.10
CA LEU A 95 17.13 2.70 -5.21
C LEU A 95 16.03 3.34 -4.37
N SER A 96 16.36 4.47 -3.71
CA SER A 96 15.35 5.23 -2.98
C SER A 96 14.28 5.76 -3.94
N GLY A 97 13.02 5.66 -3.53
CA GLY A 97 11.88 6.18 -4.29
C GLY A 97 10.62 5.30 -4.22
N LYS A 98 9.48 5.90 -4.53
CA LYS A 98 8.16 5.26 -4.46
C LYS A 98 8.08 3.99 -5.29
N GLY A 99 8.73 3.94 -6.46
CA GLY A 99 8.75 2.75 -7.31
C GLY A 99 9.34 1.52 -6.62
N SER A 100 10.42 1.69 -5.85
CA SER A 100 11.03 0.60 -5.07
C SER A 100 10.16 0.15 -3.90
N ALA A 101 9.46 1.08 -3.25
CA ALA A 101 8.48 0.75 -2.22
C ALA A 101 7.31 -0.06 -2.79
N VAL A 102 6.74 0.37 -3.92
CA VAL A 102 5.67 -0.36 -4.61
C VAL A 102 6.14 -1.73 -5.06
N ARG A 103 7.37 -1.85 -5.58
CA ARG A 103 7.96 -3.14 -5.94
C ARG A 103 8.03 -4.09 -4.74
N MET A 104 8.49 -3.60 -3.57
CA MET A 104 8.51 -4.39 -2.35
C MET A 104 7.10 -4.88 -1.98
N ILE A 105 6.09 -4.01 -2.09
CA ILE A 105 4.70 -4.38 -1.78
C ILE A 105 4.18 -5.46 -2.74
N LEU A 106 4.48 -5.35 -4.05
CA LEU A 106 4.11 -6.36 -5.03
C LEU A 106 4.79 -7.72 -4.75
N GLU A 107 6.08 -7.69 -4.41
CA GLU A 107 6.80 -8.91 -4.03
C GLU A 107 6.26 -9.50 -2.71
N ALA A 108 5.87 -8.65 -1.74
CA ALA A 108 5.22 -9.09 -0.52
C ALA A 108 3.85 -9.72 -0.79
N ALA A 109 3.04 -9.12 -1.67
CA ALA A 109 1.75 -9.66 -2.07
C ALA A 109 1.89 -11.07 -2.69
N GLY A 110 2.92 -11.26 -3.54
CA GLY A 110 3.25 -12.57 -4.08
C GLY A 110 3.71 -13.57 -3.01
N ALA A 111 4.48 -13.11 -2.02
CA ALA A 111 5.00 -13.97 -0.95
C ALA A 111 3.90 -14.48 0.01
N VAL A 112 2.83 -13.72 0.21
CA VAL A 112 1.67 -14.13 1.02
C VAL A 112 0.49 -14.62 0.17
N GLU A 113 0.70 -14.84 -1.12
CA GLU A 113 -0.31 -15.30 -2.08
C GLU A 113 -1.60 -14.46 -2.05
N ALA A 114 -1.46 -13.14 -1.92
CA ALA A 114 -2.60 -12.24 -1.84
C ALA A 114 -3.46 -12.30 -3.11
N ARG A 115 -4.77 -12.46 -2.95
CA ARG A 115 -5.74 -12.50 -4.07
C ARG A 115 -6.03 -11.11 -4.64
N ALA A 116 -6.02 -10.09 -3.77
CA ALA A 116 -6.19 -8.70 -4.17
C ALA A 116 -5.26 -7.79 -3.38
N LEU A 117 -4.75 -6.74 -4.05
CA LEU A 117 -3.86 -5.74 -3.50
C LEU A 117 -4.42 -4.34 -3.71
N ALA A 118 -4.49 -3.53 -2.66
CA ALA A 118 -4.72 -2.09 -2.74
C ALA A 118 -3.48 -1.31 -2.31
N LEU A 119 -3.21 -0.18 -2.96
CA LEU A 119 -2.15 0.75 -2.59
C LEU A 119 -2.77 2.02 -2.00
N LEU A 120 -2.29 2.42 -0.83
CA LEU A 120 -2.66 3.67 -0.16
C LEU A 120 -1.40 4.48 0.12
N ASP A 121 -1.43 5.77 -0.20
CA ASP A 121 -0.31 6.66 0.15
C ASP A 121 -0.30 6.95 1.66
N ALA A 122 0.89 7.00 2.26
CA ALA A 122 1.06 7.18 3.72
C ALA A 122 0.69 8.58 4.23
N ASP A 123 0.48 9.55 3.35
CA ASP A 123 0.14 10.94 3.65
C ASP A 123 -1.35 11.30 3.46
N LEU A 124 -2.20 10.31 3.19
CA LEU A 124 -3.63 10.51 2.97
C LEU A 124 -4.35 10.87 4.27
N ARG A 125 -4.78 12.14 4.38
CA ARG A 125 -5.52 12.67 5.54
C ARG A 125 -7.04 12.52 5.42
N SER A 126 -7.55 12.27 4.22
CA SER A 126 -8.99 12.17 3.92
C SER A 126 -9.49 10.74 3.74
N THR A 127 -8.63 9.75 3.93
CA THR A 127 -8.98 8.34 3.83
C THR A 127 -10.00 7.96 4.90
N THR A 128 -11.01 7.19 4.52
CA THR A 128 -12.02 6.64 5.42
C THR A 128 -12.12 5.13 5.21
N PRO A 129 -12.68 4.36 6.17
CA PRO A 129 -12.91 2.92 6.00
C PRO A 129 -13.67 2.56 4.71
N MET A 130 -14.59 3.41 4.27
CA MET A 130 -15.34 3.24 3.03
C MET A 130 -14.44 3.19 1.76
N TRP A 131 -13.24 3.80 1.80
CA TRP A 131 -12.31 3.68 0.67
C TRP A 131 -11.84 2.24 0.48
N ILE A 132 -11.65 1.52 1.57
CA ILE A 132 -11.22 0.12 1.53
C ILE A 132 -12.31 -0.74 0.88
N GLU A 133 -13.59 -0.51 1.25
CA GLU A 133 -14.72 -1.14 0.60
C GLU A 133 -14.73 -0.89 -0.91
N ARG A 134 -14.67 0.38 -1.30
CA ARG A 134 -14.75 0.79 -2.71
C ARG A 134 -13.58 0.30 -3.56
N LEU A 135 -12.40 0.11 -2.97
CA LEU A 135 -11.25 -0.43 -3.67
C LEU A 135 -11.34 -1.94 -3.86
N PHE A 136 -11.79 -2.69 -2.85
CA PHE A 136 -11.80 -4.14 -2.91
C PHE A 136 -13.11 -4.75 -3.38
N CYS A 137 -14.27 -4.13 -3.10
CA CYS A 137 -15.58 -4.68 -3.44
C CYS A 137 -15.70 -5.07 -4.94
N PRO A 138 -15.31 -4.23 -5.91
CA PRO A 138 -15.36 -4.61 -7.32
C PRO A 138 -14.43 -5.77 -7.68
N LEU A 139 -13.23 -5.84 -7.06
CA LEU A 139 -12.29 -6.94 -7.27
C LEU A 139 -12.83 -8.27 -6.73
N VAL A 140 -13.45 -8.22 -5.54
CA VAL A 140 -13.89 -9.44 -4.83
C VAL A 140 -15.21 -9.95 -5.37
N HIS A 141 -16.18 -9.06 -5.66
CA HIS A 141 -17.58 -9.44 -5.96
C HIS A 141 -17.97 -9.30 -7.42
N GLU A 142 -17.29 -8.43 -8.19
CA GLU A 142 -17.67 -8.15 -9.57
C GLU A 142 -16.69 -8.75 -10.58
N GLY A 143 -15.58 -9.35 -10.11
CA GLY A 143 -14.60 -10.01 -10.96
C GLY A 143 -13.79 -9.06 -11.84
N VAL A 144 -13.72 -7.76 -11.50
CA VAL A 144 -12.83 -6.83 -12.18
C VAL A 144 -11.38 -7.06 -11.76
N GLU A 145 -10.44 -6.85 -12.66
CA GLU A 145 -9.01 -7.08 -12.41
C GLU A 145 -8.28 -5.83 -11.91
N PHE A 146 -8.86 -4.64 -12.11
CA PHE A 146 -8.23 -3.38 -11.75
C PHE A 146 -9.25 -2.32 -11.36
N VAL A 147 -8.98 -1.61 -10.26
CA VAL A 147 -9.78 -0.49 -9.76
C VAL A 147 -8.90 0.73 -9.60
N ALA A 148 -9.28 1.82 -10.23
CA ALA A 148 -8.64 3.13 -10.02
C ALA A 148 -9.69 4.10 -9.48
N PRO A 149 -9.42 4.76 -8.33
CA PRO A 149 -10.36 5.71 -7.75
C PRO A 149 -10.48 6.97 -8.60
N LEU A 150 -11.71 7.44 -8.79
CA LEU A 150 -11.99 8.73 -9.40
C LEU A 150 -12.15 9.78 -8.30
N TYR A 151 -11.20 10.69 -8.19
CA TYR A 151 -11.23 11.76 -7.20
C TYR A 151 -11.84 13.04 -7.76
N ASN A 152 -12.68 13.70 -6.97
CA ASN A 152 -12.99 15.11 -7.18
C ASN A 152 -11.82 15.95 -6.66
N ARG A 153 -10.95 16.37 -7.56
CA ARG A 153 -9.78 17.19 -7.22
C ARG A 153 -10.11 18.67 -7.36
N PHE A 154 -9.48 19.48 -6.52
CA PHE A 154 -9.48 20.92 -6.73
C PHE A 154 -8.82 21.23 -8.10
N LYS A 155 -9.36 22.23 -8.81
CA LYS A 155 -8.97 22.52 -10.22
C LYS A 155 -7.46 22.76 -10.43
N TYR A 156 -6.74 23.11 -9.39
CA TYR A 156 -5.28 23.35 -9.46
C TYR A 156 -4.45 22.18 -8.96
N ASP A 157 -5.07 21.11 -8.46
CA ASP A 157 -4.36 19.91 -8.03
C ASP A 157 -4.00 19.04 -9.24
N GLY A 158 -2.84 18.36 -9.14
CA GLY A 158 -2.40 17.43 -10.16
C GLY A 158 -2.13 18.07 -11.54
N THR A 159 -1.59 19.26 -11.57
CA THR A 159 -1.33 20.04 -12.80
C THR A 159 -0.57 19.25 -13.87
N ILE A 160 0.46 18.51 -13.49
CA ILE A 160 1.21 17.68 -14.44
C ILE A 160 0.31 16.56 -14.98
N THR A 161 -0.38 15.84 -14.10
CA THR A 161 -1.25 14.73 -14.49
C THR A 161 -2.41 15.23 -15.36
N ASN A 162 -3.09 16.29 -14.94
CA ASN A 162 -4.30 16.77 -15.62
C ASN A 162 -4.01 17.54 -16.88
N ASN A 163 -2.97 18.39 -16.91
CA ASN A 163 -2.70 19.30 -18.03
C ASN A 163 -1.70 18.74 -19.04
N VAL A 164 -0.81 17.85 -18.62
CA VAL A 164 0.21 17.27 -19.50
C VAL A 164 -0.09 15.81 -19.80
N THR A 165 -0.06 14.96 -18.78
CA THR A 165 -0.14 13.50 -18.95
C THR A 165 -1.49 13.09 -19.56
N TYR A 166 -2.62 13.60 -19.03
CA TYR A 166 -3.95 13.26 -19.54
C TYR A 166 -4.11 13.66 -21.00
N ASN A 167 -3.75 14.89 -21.38
CA ASN A 167 -3.87 15.36 -22.74
C ASN A 167 -2.93 14.62 -23.68
N MET A 168 -1.71 14.33 -23.24
CA MET A 168 -0.75 13.55 -24.02
C MET A 168 -1.26 12.12 -24.28
N LEU A 169 -1.80 11.45 -23.26
CA LEU A 169 -2.37 10.11 -23.42
C LEU A 169 -3.57 10.12 -24.37
N ARG A 170 -4.44 11.14 -24.30
CA ARG A 170 -5.55 11.28 -25.24
C ARG A 170 -5.07 11.47 -26.68
N CYS A 171 -4.03 12.27 -26.88
CA CYS A 171 -3.46 12.45 -28.21
C CYS A 171 -2.81 11.18 -28.77
N LEU A 172 -2.13 10.42 -27.92
CA LEU A 172 -1.42 9.20 -28.33
C LEU A 172 -2.35 8.00 -28.54
N PHE A 173 -3.39 7.87 -27.76
CA PHE A 173 -4.25 6.68 -27.72
C PHE A 173 -5.70 6.93 -28.13
N GLY A 174 -6.07 8.15 -28.47
CA GLY A 174 -7.37 8.52 -29.05
C GLY A 174 -8.58 8.29 -28.14
N ARG A 175 -8.39 8.28 -26.82
CA ARG A 175 -9.47 8.02 -25.83
C ARG A 175 -9.62 9.18 -24.87
#